data_3db9cd35210368d4bdab0921af90c12c
#
_entry.id   3db9cd35210368d4bdab0921af90c12c
#
_cell.length_a   1.000
_cell.length_b   1.000
_cell.length_c   1.000
_cell.angle_alpha   90.00
_cell.angle_beta   90.00
_cell.angle_gamma   90.00
#
_symmetry.space_group_name_H-M   'P 1'
#
loop_
_entity.id
_entity.type
_entity.pdbx_description
1 polymer ?
#
loop_
_entity_poly.entity_id
_entity_poly.type
_entity_poly.pdbx_seq_one_letter_code
_entity_poly.pdbx_strand_id
1 'polypeptide(L)' 'MRYARLFVPYRGYWDISVDLDSIDGGYHGYQYNCIVLGSGAEIVCYRDEFEFVD' A
#
# COMPACT_ATOMS: atom_id res chain seq x y z
N MET A 1 8.57 5.16 -6.53
CA MET A 1 7.82 4.51 -5.43
C MET A 1 7.84 5.39 -4.19
N ARG A 2 6.80 5.37 -3.43
CA ARG A 2 6.69 6.16 -2.20
C ARG A 2 6.44 5.24 -1.02
N TYR A 3 6.88 5.68 0.15
CA TYR A 3 6.64 4.94 1.38
C TYR A 3 5.34 5.39 2.03
N ALA A 4 4.65 4.42 2.61
CA ALA A 4 3.38 4.65 3.28
C ALA A 4 3.26 3.74 4.49
N ARG A 5 2.28 4.03 5.32
CA ARG A 5 2.00 3.24 6.50
C ARG A 5 0.54 2.80 6.47
N LEU A 6 0.31 1.52 6.68
CA LEU A 6 -1.02 0.95 6.75
C LEU A 6 -1.75 1.41 8.02
N PHE A 7 -3.07 1.59 7.92
CA PHE A 7 -3.90 1.83 9.10
C PHE A 7 -4.15 0.54 9.89
N VAL A 8 -4.15 -0.59 9.18
CA VAL A 8 -4.26 -1.92 9.80
C VAL A 8 -3.04 -2.73 9.35
N PRO A 9 -2.25 -3.30 10.26
CA PRO A 9 -1.01 -3.96 9.87
C PRO A 9 -1.31 -5.22 9.04
N TYR A 10 -0.42 -5.48 8.09
CA TYR A 10 -0.42 -6.73 7.33
C TYR A 10 0.50 -7.72 8.03
N ARG A 11 -0.09 -8.68 8.72
CA ARG A 11 0.65 -9.72 9.46
C ARG A 11 1.71 -9.13 10.40
N GLY A 12 1.37 -8.04 11.07
CA GLY A 12 2.28 -7.35 12.00
C GLY A 12 3.19 -6.33 11.38
N TYR A 13 3.18 -6.16 10.05
CA TYR A 13 3.99 -5.16 9.34
C TYR A 13 3.14 -3.95 9.02
N TRP A 14 3.66 -2.76 9.29
CA TRP A 14 2.96 -1.51 9.10
C TRP A 14 3.39 -0.74 7.85
N ASP A 15 4.65 -0.89 7.45
CA ASP A 15 5.24 -0.06 6.43
C ASP A 15 5.17 -0.74 5.07
N ILE A 16 4.86 0.05 4.07
CA ILE A 16 4.75 -0.43 2.68
C ILE A 16 5.45 0.52 1.73
N SER A 17 5.81 0.00 0.58
CA SER A 17 6.27 0.76 -0.57
C SER A 17 5.15 0.72 -1.62
N VAL A 18 4.70 1.88 -2.05
CA VAL A 18 3.56 2.02 -2.96
C VAL A 18 4.07 2.30 -4.36
N ASP A 19 3.63 1.51 -5.34
CA ASP A 19 3.92 1.74 -6.75
C ASP A 19 2.87 2.69 -7.31
N LEU A 20 3.24 3.96 -7.49
CA LEU A 20 2.33 4.98 -7.96
C LEU A 20 1.91 4.80 -9.41
N ASP A 21 2.68 4.06 -10.20
CA ASP A 21 2.37 3.79 -11.60
C ASP A 21 1.36 2.68 -11.77
N SER A 22 1.01 2.00 -10.68
CA SER A 22 0.09 0.87 -10.70
C SER A 22 -1.35 1.25 -10.36
N ILE A 23 -1.66 2.54 -10.33
CA ILE A 23 -3.01 3.01 -10.04
C ILE A 23 -4.04 2.35 -10.94
N ASP A 24 -5.06 1.81 -10.31
CA ASP A 24 -6.22 1.28 -11.02
C ASP A 24 -7.48 1.85 -10.36
N GLY A 25 -8.26 2.60 -11.13
CA GLY A 25 -9.51 3.18 -10.66
C GLY A 25 -10.58 2.10 -10.60
N GLY A 26 -10.85 1.62 -9.42
CA GLY A 26 -11.81 0.57 -9.19
C GLY A 26 -13.09 1.06 -8.56
N TYR A 27 -13.91 0.11 -8.22
CA TYR A 27 -15.23 0.33 -7.62
C TYR A 27 -15.14 1.03 -6.27
N HIS A 28 -14.05 0.80 -5.53
CA HIS A 28 -13.80 1.39 -4.22
C HIS A 28 -12.77 2.52 -4.27
N GLY A 29 -12.56 3.11 -5.43
CA GLY A 29 -11.53 4.12 -5.64
C GLY A 29 -10.26 3.51 -6.20
N TYR A 30 -9.13 4.17 -5.93
CA TYR A 30 -7.87 3.75 -6.52
C TYR A 30 -7.25 2.61 -5.76
N GLN A 31 -6.75 1.63 -6.52
CA GLN A 31 -5.93 0.53 -6.02
C GLN A 31 -4.48 0.75 -6.39
N TYR A 32 -3.60 0.28 -5.52
CA TYR A 32 -2.16 0.36 -5.74
C TYR A 32 -1.53 -1.00 -5.47
N ASN A 33 -0.55 -1.35 -6.29
CA ASN A 33 0.33 -2.47 -5.96
C ASN A 33 1.34 -1.99 -4.94
N CYS A 34 1.50 -2.73 -3.86
CA CYS A 34 2.36 -2.37 -2.75
C CYS A 34 3.23 -3.55 -2.36
N ILE A 35 4.38 -3.24 -1.79
CA ILE A 35 5.28 -4.23 -1.22
C ILE A 35 5.37 -3.96 0.27
N VAL A 36 5.10 -4.98 1.06
CA VAL A 36 5.20 -4.89 2.52
C VAL A 36 6.67 -4.90 2.91
N LEU A 37 7.12 -3.83 3.54
CA LEU A 37 8.51 -3.72 3.97
C LEU A 37 8.76 -4.65 5.16
N GLY A 38 9.87 -5.35 5.10
CA GLY A 38 10.23 -6.34 6.10
C GLY A 38 9.91 -7.77 5.65
N SER A 39 8.73 -8.00 5.09
CA SER A 39 8.35 -9.35 4.62
C SER A 39 8.58 -9.53 3.12
N GLY A 40 8.54 -8.45 2.35
CA GLY A 40 8.63 -8.51 0.90
C GLY A 40 7.34 -8.96 0.22
N ALA A 41 6.25 -9.11 0.95
CA ALA A 41 4.98 -9.56 0.39
C ALA A 41 4.42 -8.52 -0.58
N GLU A 42 3.88 -8.99 -1.70
CA GLU A 42 3.21 -8.13 -2.68
C GLU A 42 1.72 -8.16 -2.39
N ILE A 43 1.15 -6.99 -2.14
CA ILE A 43 -0.27 -6.85 -1.83
C ILE A 43 -0.88 -5.73 -2.65
N VAL A 44 -2.20 -5.72 -2.74
CA VAL A 44 -2.96 -4.64 -3.35
C VAL A 44 -3.71 -3.92 -2.24
N CYS A 45 -3.55 -2.61 -2.17
CA CYS A 45 -4.24 -1.79 -1.17
C CYS A 45 -5.06 -0.70 -1.84
N TYR A 46 -6.21 -0.39 -1.26
CA TYR A 46 -6.97 0.79 -1.64
C TYR A 46 -6.35 2.03 -1.02
N ARG A 47 -6.60 3.19 -1.65
CA ARG A 47 -6.01 4.45 -1.19
C ARG A 47 -6.39 4.79 0.25
N ASP A 48 -7.53 4.37 0.72
CA ASP A 48 -8.00 4.64 2.07
C ASP A 48 -7.45 3.66 3.13
N GLU A 49 -6.61 2.72 2.72
CA GLU A 49 -6.01 1.74 3.63
C GLU A 49 -4.64 2.15 4.18
N PHE A 50 -4.10 3.24 3.68
CA PHE A 50 -2.77 3.70 4.08
C PHE A 50 -2.66 5.21 3.99
N GLU A 51 -1.61 5.76 4.62
CA GLU A 51 -1.22 7.16 4.45
C GLU A 51 0.25 7.23 4.02
N PHE A 52 0.56 8.18 3.17
CA PHE A 52 1.95 8.43 2.79
C PHE A 52 2.72 9.05 3.95
N VAL A 53 3.97 8.62 4.12
CA VAL A 53 4.83 9.09 5.22
C VAL A 53 6.07 9.84 4.73
N ASP A 54 6.23 9.97 3.44
CA ASP A 54 7.36 10.70 2.87
C ASP A 54 6.96 12.06 2.27
#